data_6491cf807cf22a3c45d37268866893ac
#
_entry.id   6491cf807cf22a3c45d37268866893ac
#
_cell.length_a   1.000
_cell.length_b   1.000
_cell.length_c   1.000
_cell.angle_alpha   90.00
_cell.angle_beta   90.00
_cell.angle_gamma   90.00
#
_symmetry.space_group_name_H-M   'P 1'
#
loop_
_entity.id
_entity.type
_entity.pdbx_description
1 polymer ?
#
loop_
_entity_poly.entity_id
_entity_poly.type
_entity_poly.pdbx_seq_one_letter_code
_entity_poly.pdbx_strand_id
1 'polypeptide(L)'
;MAALTGDFGPSSVCLVIMSFFCRLFFIFSFSFLVLIAQAEDKQKSIRALLVTGGCCHNYKYQSKALIEGVAKDAKVDWKVVNEGGSGTSARIAFYDDPNWAKEFDVVVHNECFANTVDEKYIRKITSVHKAGVPAVVIHCAMHTYRAAKIDDWRKFLGVTSRRHDHQSRYPVKKVLPNHPILKGMPDNWITPKDELYIIEKMWPSAQPLAKSKSERNGKEHAVVWTNQYGEAKIFGTTYGHSDATFDDPVFQKMIARGLLWVTGKLKD
;
A
#
# COMPACT_ATOMS: atom_id res chain seq x y z
N MET A 1 42.88 59.25 -68.12
CA MET A 1 42.70 60.00 -66.86
C MET A 1 41.45 59.43 -66.17
N ALA A 2 41.62 58.57 -65.22
CA ALA A 2 40.55 57.98 -64.46
C ALA A 2 40.93 57.99 -62.98
N ALA A 3 40.15 58.64 -62.16
CA ALA A 3 40.32 58.68 -60.75
C ALA A 3 39.54 57.55 -60.12
N LEU A 4 40.21 56.74 -59.32
CA LEU A 4 39.59 55.71 -58.48
C LEU A 4 39.40 56.26 -57.05
N THR A 5 38.20 56.38 -56.62
CA THR A 5 37.81 56.64 -55.21
C THR A 5 37.45 55.30 -54.57
N GLY A 6 38.21 54.89 -53.57
CA GLY A 6 37.91 53.73 -52.76
C GLY A 6 37.06 54.12 -51.51
N ASP A 7 35.99 53.45 -51.35
CA ASP A 7 35.06 53.61 -50.25
C ASP A 7 35.38 52.56 -49.17
N PHE A 8 35.72 52.99 -47.94
CA PHE A 8 35.91 52.12 -46.80
C PHE A 8 34.66 52.15 -45.92
N GLY A 9 33.87 51.11 -45.99
CA GLY A 9 32.71 50.94 -45.13
C GLY A 9 33.08 50.39 -43.72
N PRO A 10 32.57 50.94 -42.64
CA PRO A 10 32.78 50.43 -41.28
C PRO A 10 31.69 49.44 -40.89
N SER A 11 31.96 48.15 -40.91
CA SER A 11 30.89 47.20 -40.47
C SER A 11 31.31 45.82 -39.91
N SER A 12 32.59 45.54 -39.71
CA SER A 12 32.96 44.16 -39.37
C SER A 12 33.22 43.91 -37.85
N VAL A 13 33.36 44.97 -37.03
CA VAL A 13 33.73 44.82 -35.62
C VAL A 13 32.50 44.71 -34.69
N CYS A 14 31.37 45.28 -35.08
CA CYS A 14 30.16 45.30 -34.22
C CYS A 14 29.41 43.95 -34.23
N LEU A 15 29.52 43.13 -35.27
CA LEU A 15 28.81 41.86 -35.36
C LEU A 15 29.43 40.72 -34.53
N VAL A 16 30.75 40.78 -34.27
CA VAL A 16 31.45 39.73 -33.51
C VAL A 16 31.16 39.89 -31.97
N ILE A 17 31.04 41.14 -31.49
CA ILE A 17 30.77 41.39 -30.07
C ILE A 17 29.33 41.02 -29.67
N MET A 18 28.34 41.24 -30.53
CA MET A 18 26.95 40.85 -30.27
C MET A 18 26.75 39.32 -30.27
N SER A 19 27.52 38.60 -31.07
CA SER A 19 27.43 37.15 -31.14
C SER A 19 28.00 36.47 -29.83
N PHE A 20 29.02 37.09 -29.21
CA PHE A 20 29.61 36.56 -27.99
C PHE A 20 28.72 36.80 -26.76
N PHE A 21 28.07 37.95 -26.66
CA PHE A 21 27.15 38.27 -25.59
C PHE A 21 25.87 37.42 -25.65
N CYS A 22 25.34 37.12 -26.84
CA CYS A 22 24.15 36.29 -27.00
C CYS A 22 24.42 34.83 -26.63
N ARG A 23 25.62 34.29 -26.95
CA ARG A 23 26.00 32.93 -26.56
C ARG A 23 26.25 32.78 -25.04
N LEU A 24 26.81 33.75 -24.38
CA LEU A 24 26.98 33.71 -22.90
C LEU A 24 25.65 33.80 -22.17
N PHE A 25 24.70 34.56 -22.66
CA PHE A 25 23.37 34.68 -22.05
C PHE A 25 22.57 33.39 -22.21
N PHE A 26 22.68 32.67 -23.33
CA PHE A 26 22.02 31.37 -23.54
C PHE A 26 22.64 30.26 -22.67
N ILE A 27 23.95 30.24 -22.48
CA ILE A 27 24.62 29.23 -21.64
C ILE A 27 24.27 29.43 -20.16
N PHE A 28 24.20 30.69 -19.68
CA PHE A 28 23.81 30.99 -18.29
C PHE A 28 22.33 30.70 -18.03
N SER A 29 21.44 30.99 -18.99
CA SER A 29 20.00 30.68 -18.87
C SER A 29 19.73 29.19 -18.86
N PHE A 30 20.47 28.40 -19.66
CA PHE A 30 20.29 26.93 -19.70
C PHE A 30 20.83 26.26 -18.44
N SER A 31 21.94 26.76 -17.88
CA SER A 31 22.48 26.28 -16.60
C SER A 31 21.56 26.57 -15.43
N PHE A 32 20.84 27.69 -15.44
CA PHE A 32 19.88 28.03 -14.40
C PHE A 32 18.60 27.21 -14.48
N LEU A 33 18.13 26.85 -15.70
CA LEU A 33 16.98 25.93 -15.88
C LEU A 33 17.31 24.50 -15.47
N VAL A 34 18.55 24.04 -15.66
CA VAL A 34 18.97 22.68 -15.25
C VAL A 34 19.09 22.59 -13.71
N LEU A 35 19.48 23.66 -13.02
CA LEU A 35 19.52 23.69 -11.55
C LEU A 35 18.12 23.70 -10.91
N ILE A 36 17.10 24.21 -11.59
CA ILE A 36 15.71 24.19 -11.07
C ILE A 36 15.09 22.78 -11.24
N ALA A 37 15.54 21.99 -12.22
CA ALA A 37 15.07 20.62 -12.43
C ALA A 37 15.61 19.60 -11.41
N GLN A 38 16.58 19.95 -10.59
CA GLN A 38 17.10 19.17 -9.46
C GLN A 38 16.52 19.58 -8.11
N ALA A 39 15.39 20.29 -8.07
CA ALA A 39 14.57 20.32 -6.89
C ALA A 39 14.15 18.85 -6.63
N GLU A 40 14.84 18.20 -5.70
CA GLU A 40 14.49 16.86 -5.21
C GLU A 40 12.98 16.81 -5.06
N ASP A 41 12.36 15.92 -5.81
CA ASP A 41 11.01 15.44 -5.53
C ASP A 41 11.08 14.78 -4.15
N LYS A 42 11.04 15.58 -3.10
CA LYS A 42 10.91 15.10 -1.72
C LYS A 42 9.58 14.39 -1.69
N GLN A 43 9.61 13.13 -2.08
CA GLN A 43 8.45 12.26 -2.07
C GLN A 43 7.74 12.45 -0.73
N LYS A 44 6.59 13.13 -0.79
CA LYS A 44 5.75 13.40 0.38
C LYS A 44 5.47 12.07 1.06
N SER A 45 5.70 11.98 2.37
CA SER A 45 5.41 10.78 3.15
C SER A 45 3.94 10.37 2.99
N ILE A 46 3.69 9.08 3.06
CA ILE A 46 2.34 8.52 3.04
C ILE A 46 1.78 8.64 4.45
N ARG A 47 0.63 9.28 4.62
CA ARG A 47 -0.06 9.33 5.91
C ARG A 47 -0.88 8.06 6.07
N ALA A 48 -0.47 7.17 6.95
CA ALA A 48 -1.13 5.90 7.15
C ALA A 48 -1.77 5.81 8.54
N LEU A 49 -3.01 5.34 8.57
CA LEU A 49 -3.69 4.93 9.79
C LEU A 49 -3.53 3.41 9.95
N LEU A 50 -2.92 2.96 11.05
CA LEU A 50 -2.93 1.55 11.44
C LEU A 50 -3.98 1.34 12.52
N VAL A 51 -5.03 0.59 12.19
CA VAL A 51 -6.06 0.16 13.14
C VAL A 51 -5.73 -1.26 13.59
N THR A 52 -5.69 -1.47 14.90
CA THR A 52 -5.27 -2.73 15.49
C THR A 52 -5.98 -2.95 16.83
N GLY A 53 -6.00 -4.18 17.33
CA GLY A 53 -6.64 -4.55 18.58
C GLY A 53 -7.57 -5.76 18.45
N GLY A 54 -8.17 -6.16 19.56
CA GLY A 54 -9.02 -7.35 19.62
C GLY A 54 -8.27 -8.58 20.11
N CYS A 55 -8.84 -9.77 19.85
CA CYS A 55 -8.29 -11.03 20.36
C CYS A 55 -7.06 -11.53 19.59
N CYS A 56 -6.39 -12.46 20.17
CA CYS A 56 -5.67 -13.55 19.53
C CYS A 56 -4.24 -13.23 19.07
N HIS A 57 -3.81 -11.98 19.05
CA HIS A 57 -2.50 -11.57 18.51
C HIS A 57 -1.76 -10.59 19.44
N ASN A 58 -0.46 -10.50 19.27
CA ASN A 58 0.43 -9.55 19.94
C ASN A 58 0.48 -8.23 19.18
N TYR A 59 -0.63 -7.50 19.13
CA TYR A 59 -0.76 -6.27 18.34
C TYR A 59 0.29 -5.20 18.63
N LYS A 60 0.76 -5.13 19.88
CA LYS A 60 1.81 -4.18 20.28
C LYS A 60 3.12 -4.49 19.52
N TYR A 61 3.51 -5.76 19.50
CA TYR A 61 4.70 -6.21 18.78
C TYR A 61 4.50 -6.06 17.26
N GLN A 62 3.41 -6.60 16.75
CA GLN A 62 3.10 -6.63 15.32
C GLN A 62 3.05 -5.23 14.72
N SER A 63 2.46 -4.25 15.42
CA SER A 63 2.43 -2.86 14.97
C SER A 63 3.84 -2.28 14.85
N LYS A 64 4.71 -2.53 15.83
CA LYS A 64 6.09 -2.07 15.81
C LYS A 64 6.86 -2.69 14.64
N ALA A 65 6.83 -4.03 14.52
CA ALA A 65 7.53 -4.77 13.47
C ALA A 65 7.04 -4.39 12.06
N LEU A 66 5.73 -4.15 11.89
CA LEU A 66 5.15 -3.67 10.65
C LEU A 66 5.70 -2.29 10.26
N ILE A 67 5.69 -1.34 11.19
CA ILE A 67 6.17 0.03 10.95
C ILE A 67 7.66 0.02 10.59
N GLU A 68 8.48 -0.70 11.35
CA GLU A 68 9.92 -0.85 11.11
C GLU A 68 10.20 -1.58 9.78
N GLY A 69 9.41 -2.60 9.46
CA GLY A 69 9.52 -3.35 8.21
C GLY A 69 9.20 -2.49 7.00
N VAL A 70 8.09 -1.77 7.03
CA VAL A 70 7.66 -0.89 5.93
C VAL A 70 8.62 0.27 5.72
N ALA A 71 9.24 0.80 6.79
CA ALA A 71 10.18 1.92 6.71
C ALA A 71 11.44 1.62 5.87
N LYS A 72 11.75 0.34 5.61
CA LYS A 72 12.86 -0.08 4.75
C LYS A 72 12.62 0.22 3.26
N ASP A 73 11.35 0.28 2.84
CA ASP A 73 10.93 0.41 1.44
C ASP A 73 10.06 1.64 1.16
N ALA A 74 9.47 2.26 2.19
CA ALA A 74 8.53 3.38 2.04
C ALA A 74 8.64 4.40 3.18
N LYS A 75 8.54 5.70 2.82
CA LYS A 75 8.45 6.78 3.81
C LYS A 75 6.98 6.95 4.21
N VAL A 76 6.66 6.60 5.45
CA VAL A 76 5.28 6.61 5.96
C VAL A 76 5.21 7.30 7.31
N ASP A 77 4.25 8.21 7.46
CA ASP A 77 3.89 8.83 8.74
C ASP A 77 2.70 8.05 9.31
N TRP A 78 2.91 7.41 10.44
CA TRP A 78 1.95 6.50 11.04
C TRP A 78 1.16 7.14 12.19
N LYS A 79 -0.17 6.98 12.13
CA LYS A 79 -1.03 7.03 13.32
C LYS A 79 -1.47 5.60 13.66
N VAL A 80 -1.23 5.19 14.91
CA VAL A 80 -1.66 3.87 15.40
C VAL A 80 -2.85 4.05 16.32
N VAL A 81 -3.94 3.32 16.04
CA VAL A 81 -5.13 3.22 16.87
C VAL A 81 -5.23 1.78 17.35
N ASN A 82 -4.98 1.58 18.64
CA ASN A 82 -5.12 0.27 19.31
C ASN A 82 -6.21 0.39 20.36
N GLU A 83 -7.43 0.05 19.98
CA GLU A 83 -8.62 0.20 20.80
C GLU A 83 -9.45 -1.10 20.84
N GLY A 84 -10.45 -1.15 21.72
CA GLY A 84 -11.39 -2.26 21.83
C GLY A 84 -10.92 -3.42 22.70
N GLY A 85 -9.73 -3.31 23.31
CA GLY A 85 -9.19 -4.32 24.23
C GLY A 85 -8.81 -5.63 23.54
N SER A 86 -8.87 -6.76 24.28
CA SER A 86 -8.44 -8.10 23.85
C SER A 86 -9.59 -9.06 23.55
N GLY A 87 -10.84 -8.56 23.49
CA GLY A 87 -12.03 -9.37 23.22
C GLY A 87 -12.33 -9.53 21.74
N THR A 88 -13.39 -10.29 21.45
CA THR A 88 -13.88 -10.53 20.08
C THR A 88 -15.02 -9.58 19.69
N SER A 89 -15.47 -8.72 20.59
CA SER A 89 -16.58 -7.79 20.39
C SER A 89 -16.18 -6.43 20.92
N ALA A 90 -16.01 -5.45 20.02
CA ALA A 90 -15.84 -4.05 20.38
C ALA A 90 -16.22 -3.14 19.23
N ARG A 91 -16.45 -1.86 19.56
CA ARG A 91 -16.45 -0.75 18.64
C ARG A 91 -15.20 0.07 18.89
N ILE A 92 -14.50 0.42 17.85
CA ILE A 92 -13.33 1.30 17.92
C ILE A 92 -13.88 2.73 17.90
N ALA A 93 -13.67 3.47 19.00
CA ALA A 93 -14.24 4.80 19.19
C ALA A 93 -13.68 5.80 18.16
N PHE A 94 -12.48 5.58 17.69
CA PHE A 94 -11.87 6.38 16.62
C PHE A 94 -12.76 6.51 15.39
N TYR A 95 -13.53 5.49 15.03
CA TYR A 95 -14.47 5.54 13.91
C TYR A 95 -15.73 6.36 14.18
N ASP A 96 -15.95 6.85 15.42
CA ASP A 96 -17.14 7.67 15.73
C ASP A 96 -17.07 9.07 15.14
N ASP A 97 -15.88 9.60 14.89
CA ASP A 97 -15.69 10.82 14.09
C ASP A 97 -16.13 10.56 12.62
N PRO A 98 -17.05 11.34 12.06
CA PRO A 98 -17.46 11.21 10.66
C PRO A 98 -16.32 11.47 9.65
N ASN A 99 -15.26 12.16 10.06
CA ASN A 99 -14.10 12.50 9.24
C ASN A 99 -12.86 11.64 9.57
N TRP A 100 -13.02 10.53 10.29
CA TRP A 100 -11.94 9.72 10.84
C TRP A 100 -10.81 9.38 9.84
N ALA A 101 -11.11 9.25 8.55
CA ALA A 101 -10.14 8.87 7.53
C ALA A 101 -9.60 10.06 6.71
N LYS A 102 -10.12 11.28 6.90
CA LYS A 102 -9.84 12.44 6.02
C LYS A 102 -8.36 12.82 5.94
N GLU A 103 -7.61 12.57 7.01
CA GLU A 103 -6.20 12.94 7.08
C GLU A 103 -5.26 11.86 6.53
N PHE A 104 -5.77 10.69 6.15
CA PHE A 104 -4.95 9.54 5.76
C PHE A 104 -5.02 9.26 4.26
N ASP A 105 -3.89 8.89 3.71
CA ASP A 105 -3.74 8.44 2.34
C ASP A 105 -4.05 6.95 2.21
N VAL A 106 -4.01 6.19 3.33
CA VAL A 106 -4.30 4.75 3.39
C VAL A 106 -4.66 4.34 4.81
N VAL A 107 -5.51 3.30 4.93
CA VAL A 107 -5.79 2.62 6.20
C VAL A 107 -5.25 1.20 6.16
N VAL A 108 -4.53 0.80 7.20
CA VAL A 108 -4.07 -0.58 7.40
C VAL A 108 -4.92 -1.20 8.51
N HIS A 109 -5.67 -2.22 8.13
CA HIS A 109 -6.52 -2.99 9.03
C HIS A 109 -5.78 -4.25 9.51
N ASN A 110 -5.51 -4.31 10.83
CA ASN A 110 -4.91 -5.44 11.54
C ASN A 110 -5.62 -5.64 12.89
N GLU A 111 -6.95 -5.63 12.89
CA GLU A 111 -7.79 -5.80 14.08
C GLU A 111 -8.61 -7.11 14.01
N CYS A 112 -9.07 -7.61 15.17
CA CYS A 112 -9.82 -8.86 15.27
C CYS A 112 -11.04 -8.76 16.20
N PHE A 113 -12.17 -8.30 15.65
CA PHE A 113 -13.45 -8.18 16.36
C PHE A 113 -14.55 -9.02 15.71
N ALA A 114 -14.37 -10.33 15.72
CA ALA A 114 -15.20 -11.30 14.99
C ALA A 114 -16.71 -11.22 15.29
N ASN A 115 -17.06 -10.86 16.52
CA ASN A 115 -18.44 -10.88 17.04
C ASN A 115 -19.11 -9.50 17.08
N THR A 116 -18.47 -8.45 16.58
CA THR A 116 -19.12 -7.15 16.39
C THR A 116 -20.06 -7.23 15.18
N VAL A 117 -21.36 -6.98 15.42
CA VAL A 117 -22.43 -7.22 14.44
C VAL A 117 -23.25 -5.96 14.10
N ASP A 118 -22.89 -4.80 14.64
CA ASP A 118 -23.57 -3.54 14.37
C ASP A 118 -23.41 -3.14 12.89
N GLU A 119 -24.46 -3.34 12.13
CA GLU A 119 -24.46 -3.11 10.68
C GLU A 119 -24.22 -1.64 10.31
N LYS A 120 -24.78 -0.69 11.09
CA LYS A 120 -24.59 0.75 10.83
C LYS A 120 -23.12 1.14 11.04
N TYR A 121 -22.52 0.62 12.10
CA TYR A 121 -21.11 0.83 12.38
C TYR A 121 -20.21 0.26 11.28
N ILE A 122 -20.46 -0.99 10.86
CA ILE A 122 -19.68 -1.62 9.77
C ILE A 122 -19.81 -0.83 8.46
N ARG A 123 -21.04 -0.41 8.09
CA ARG A 123 -21.28 0.40 6.88
C ARG A 123 -20.61 1.77 6.97
N LYS A 124 -20.56 2.39 8.15
CA LYS A 124 -19.84 3.65 8.35
C LYS A 124 -18.36 3.52 7.97
N ILE A 125 -17.71 2.43 8.38
CA ILE A 125 -16.30 2.16 8.06
C ILE A 125 -16.15 1.88 6.55
N THR A 126 -16.93 0.94 6.02
CA THR A 126 -16.78 0.53 4.62
C THR A 126 -17.17 1.61 3.62
N SER A 127 -18.07 2.53 3.97
CA SER A 127 -18.47 3.64 3.10
C SER A 127 -17.31 4.59 2.78
N VAL A 128 -16.40 4.81 3.71
CA VAL A 128 -15.21 5.63 3.53
C VAL A 128 -14.27 5.00 2.49
N HIS A 129 -14.08 3.69 2.57
CA HIS A 129 -13.31 2.95 1.57
C HIS A 129 -14.02 2.95 0.21
N LYS A 130 -15.34 2.76 0.19
CA LYS A 130 -16.11 2.83 -1.06
C LYS A 130 -15.98 4.17 -1.75
N ALA A 131 -15.83 5.25 -0.98
CA ALA A 131 -15.60 6.62 -1.47
C ALA A 131 -14.16 6.92 -1.91
N GLY A 132 -13.22 5.95 -1.79
CA GLY A 132 -11.89 6.06 -2.38
C GLY A 132 -10.71 5.98 -1.42
N VAL A 133 -10.90 5.85 -0.10
CA VAL A 133 -9.77 5.67 0.82
C VAL A 133 -9.22 4.27 0.69
N PRO A 134 -7.97 4.09 0.19
CA PRO A 134 -7.37 2.77 -0.03
C PRO A 134 -7.11 2.03 1.28
N ALA A 135 -6.98 0.69 1.20
CA ALA A 135 -6.63 -0.08 2.38
C ALA A 135 -5.65 -1.24 2.11
N VAL A 136 -4.91 -1.56 3.17
CA VAL A 136 -4.18 -2.82 3.35
C VAL A 136 -4.90 -3.61 4.43
N VAL A 137 -5.22 -4.89 4.17
CA VAL A 137 -5.93 -5.76 5.12
C VAL A 137 -5.07 -6.97 5.46
N ILE A 138 -4.81 -7.16 6.74
CA ILE A 138 -3.86 -8.18 7.23
C ILE A 138 -4.60 -9.18 8.10
N HIS A 139 -4.44 -10.46 7.77
CA HIS A 139 -4.77 -11.61 8.60
C HIS A 139 -6.15 -11.50 9.25
N CYS A 140 -6.22 -11.24 10.54
CA CYS A 140 -7.46 -11.27 11.33
C CYS A 140 -8.49 -10.19 10.94
N ALA A 141 -8.08 -9.16 10.20
CA ALA A 141 -9.03 -8.22 9.60
C ALA A 141 -10.09 -8.93 8.73
N MET A 142 -9.75 -10.11 8.13
CA MET A 142 -10.71 -10.93 7.39
C MET A 142 -11.74 -11.62 8.27
N HIS A 143 -11.43 -11.88 9.53
CA HIS A 143 -12.38 -12.44 10.49
C HIS A 143 -13.10 -11.38 11.31
N THR A 144 -12.67 -10.13 11.25
CA THR A 144 -13.38 -9.00 11.87
C THR A 144 -14.77 -8.91 11.27
N TYR A 145 -15.77 -8.68 12.11
CA TYR A 145 -17.21 -8.62 11.78
C TYR A 145 -17.78 -9.88 11.10
N ARG A 146 -17.10 -11.04 11.19
CA ARG A 146 -17.54 -12.26 10.49
C ARG A 146 -18.92 -12.78 10.95
N ALA A 147 -19.35 -12.44 12.18
CA ALA A 147 -20.66 -12.80 12.71
C ALA A 147 -21.80 -11.90 12.17
N ALA A 148 -21.50 -10.75 11.58
CA ALA A 148 -22.50 -9.86 11.00
C ALA A 148 -23.19 -10.53 9.81
N LYS A 149 -24.51 -10.26 9.65
CA LYS A 149 -25.32 -10.83 8.55
C LYS A 149 -25.13 -10.12 7.21
N ILE A 150 -24.54 -8.93 7.20
CA ILE A 150 -24.27 -8.14 5.99
C ILE A 150 -22.93 -8.50 5.37
N ASP A 151 -22.79 -8.25 4.06
CA ASP A 151 -21.58 -8.56 3.30
C ASP A 151 -20.71 -7.33 3.02
N ASP A 152 -21.02 -6.16 3.60
CA ASP A 152 -20.32 -4.91 3.31
C ASP A 152 -18.80 -5.03 3.58
N TRP A 153 -18.43 -5.58 4.75
CA TRP A 153 -17.02 -5.82 5.09
C TRP A 153 -16.35 -6.85 4.16
N ARG A 154 -17.04 -7.97 3.87
CA ARG A 154 -16.51 -9.03 2.99
C ARG A 154 -16.33 -8.55 1.55
N LYS A 155 -17.24 -7.71 1.04
CA LYS A 155 -17.09 -7.05 -0.26
C LYS A 155 -15.93 -6.07 -0.27
N PHE A 156 -15.75 -5.31 0.81
CA PHE A 156 -14.59 -4.44 0.99
C PHE A 156 -13.29 -5.24 1.00
N LEU A 157 -13.20 -6.31 1.75
CA LEU A 157 -12.05 -7.21 1.74
C LEU A 157 -11.80 -7.86 0.35
N GLY A 158 -12.85 -8.12 -0.42
CA GLY A 158 -12.80 -8.91 -1.66
C GLY A 158 -12.86 -10.42 -1.45
N VAL A 159 -12.86 -10.87 -0.20
CA VAL A 159 -12.89 -12.28 0.18
C VAL A 159 -13.84 -12.53 1.35
N THR A 160 -14.34 -13.77 1.45
CA THR A 160 -15.06 -14.29 2.60
C THR A 160 -14.28 -15.45 3.21
N SER A 161 -13.91 -15.32 4.48
CA SER A 161 -13.32 -16.38 5.30
C SER A 161 -13.97 -16.38 6.69
N ARG A 162 -14.24 -17.58 7.24
CA ARG A 162 -14.77 -17.73 8.60
C ARG A 162 -13.99 -18.71 9.46
N ARG A 163 -12.97 -19.36 8.90
CA ARG A 163 -12.13 -20.36 9.56
C ARG A 163 -10.77 -20.43 8.91
N HIS A 164 -9.82 -21.04 9.58
CA HIS A 164 -8.46 -21.26 9.13
C HIS A 164 -8.01 -22.69 9.39
N ASP A 165 -6.91 -23.09 8.78
CA ASP A 165 -6.17 -24.31 9.13
C ASP A 165 -5.39 -24.09 10.45
N HIS A 166 -4.78 -25.16 10.94
CA HIS A 166 -3.85 -25.07 12.06
C HIS A 166 -2.60 -24.25 11.68
N GLN A 167 -1.85 -23.86 12.68
CA GLN A 167 -0.59 -23.16 12.46
C GLN A 167 0.47 -24.09 11.88
N SER A 168 0.94 -23.75 10.67
CA SER A 168 1.95 -24.50 9.93
C SER A 168 2.80 -23.55 9.07
N ARG A 169 3.75 -24.10 8.35
CA ARG A 169 4.56 -23.37 7.37
C ARG A 169 4.03 -23.66 5.98
N TYR A 170 3.45 -22.68 5.33
CA TYR A 170 2.75 -22.85 4.06
C TYR A 170 3.62 -22.41 2.88
N PRO A 171 3.91 -23.29 1.91
CA PRO A 171 4.48 -22.89 0.63
C PRO A 171 3.53 -21.94 -0.11
N VAL A 172 4.07 -20.84 -0.64
CA VAL A 172 3.30 -19.81 -1.34
C VAL A 172 3.61 -19.84 -2.82
N LYS A 173 2.59 -20.11 -3.62
CA LYS A 173 2.68 -20.17 -5.09
C LYS A 173 2.13 -18.88 -5.70
N LYS A 174 2.96 -18.14 -6.43
CA LYS A 174 2.52 -16.98 -7.21
C LYS A 174 1.61 -17.43 -8.36
N VAL A 175 0.44 -16.81 -8.50
CA VAL A 175 -0.48 -17.03 -9.63
C VAL A 175 -0.44 -15.89 -10.64
N LEU A 176 0.01 -14.71 -10.21
CA LEU A 176 0.32 -13.56 -11.05
C LEU A 176 1.75 -13.07 -10.77
N PRO A 177 2.79 -13.81 -11.22
CA PRO A 177 4.18 -13.56 -10.81
C PRO A 177 4.70 -12.17 -11.20
N ASN A 178 4.17 -11.60 -12.28
CA ASN A 178 4.57 -10.28 -12.77
C ASN A 178 3.80 -9.11 -12.11
N HIS A 179 2.90 -9.39 -11.16
CA HIS A 179 2.20 -8.31 -10.46
C HIS A 179 3.20 -7.50 -9.61
N PRO A 180 3.19 -6.15 -9.69
CA PRO A 180 4.21 -5.33 -9.04
C PRO A 180 4.36 -5.60 -7.54
N ILE A 181 3.27 -5.90 -6.82
CA ILE A 181 3.33 -6.24 -5.39
C ILE A 181 4.25 -7.44 -5.10
N LEU A 182 4.30 -8.43 -6.01
CA LEU A 182 5.08 -9.67 -5.81
C LEU A 182 6.54 -9.55 -6.26
N LYS A 183 6.97 -8.40 -6.76
CA LYS A 183 8.38 -8.18 -7.19
C LYS A 183 9.32 -8.36 -5.99
N GLY A 184 10.26 -9.29 -6.14
CA GLY A 184 11.23 -9.66 -5.11
C GLY A 184 10.73 -10.72 -4.11
N MET A 185 9.50 -11.24 -4.26
CA MET A 185 9.07 -12.44 -3.55
C MET A 185 9.73 -13.67 -4.20
N PRO A 186 10.47 -14.51 -3.45
CA PRO A 186 11.03 -15.76 -3.98
C PRO A 186 9.94 -16.73 -4.46
N ASP A 187 10.23 -17.54 -5.48
CA ASP A 187 9.27 -18.54 -5.99
C ASP A 187 9.03 -19.69 -5.01
N ASN A 188 9.99 -19.91 -4.13
CA ASN A 188 9.97 -20.96 -3.12
C ASN A 188 9.75 -20.41 -1.70
N TRP A 189 9.12 -19.24 -1.56
CA TRP A 189 8.84 -18.71 -0.23
C TRP A 189 7.89 -19.63 0.54
N ILE A 190 8.31 -19.98 1.74
CA ILE A 190 7.50 -20.72 2.71
C ILE A 190 7.33 -19.79 3.91
N THR A 191 6.10 -19.61 4.36
CA THR A 191 5.83 -18.71 5.51
C THR A 191 6.56 -19.16 6.76
N PRO A 192 6.86 -18.28 7.73
CA PRO A 192 6.99 -18.68 9.11
C PRO A 192 5.77 -19.49 9.57
N LYS A 193 5.77 -20.01 10.78
CA LYS A 193 4.60 -20.70 11.32
C LYS A 193 3.43 -19.73 11.42
N ASP A 194 2.41 -19.93 10.60
CA ASP A 194 1.27 -19.04 10.43
C ASP A 194 -0.03 -19.82 10.22
N GLU A 195 -1.15 -19.15 10.05
CA GLU A 195 -2.46 -19.74 9.77
C GLU A 195 -2.86 -19.51 8.31
N LEU A 196 -3.30 -20.56 7.62
CA LEU A 196 -3.91 -20.43 6.30
C LEU A 196 -5.41 -20.26 6.44
N TYR A 197 -5.93 -19.09 6.04
CA TYR A 197 -7.37 -18.85 6.06
C TYR A 197 -8.08 -19.53 4.90
N ILE A 198 -9.17 -20.21 5.21
CA ILE A 198 -10.02 -20.90 4.24
C ILE A 198 -10.91 -19.87 3.56
N ILE A 199 -10.60 -19.56 2.31
CA ILE A 199 -11.41 -18.65 1.50
C ILE A 199 -12.62 -19.42 0.99
N GLU A 200 -13.80 -19.05 1.47
CA GLU A 200 -15.10 -19.64 1.09
C GLU A 200 -15.60 -19.02 -0.22
N LYS A 201 -15.31 -17.71 -0.43
CA LYS A 201 -15.70 -16.96 -1.62
C LYS A 201 -14.68 -15.88 -1.92
N MET A 202 -14.33 -15.74 -3.19
CA MET A 202 -13.74 -14.51 -3.73
C MET A 202 -14.85 -13.70 -4.41
N TRP A 203 -14.91 -12.41 -4.11
CA TRP A 203 -15.85 -11.51 -4.77
C TRP A 203 -15.36 -11.16 -6.19
N PRO A 204 -16.26 -10.84 -7.14
CA PRO A 204 -15.86 -10.68 -8.56
C PRO A 204 -14.80 -9.60 -8.83
N SER A 205 -14.70 -8.58 -7.98
CA SER A 205 -13.70 -7.51 -8.07
C SER A 205 -12.33 -7.88 -7.49
N ALA A 206 -12.21 -9.05 -6.83
CA ALA A 206 -10.97 -9.48 -6.23
C ALA A 206 -10.14 -10.35 -7.17
N GLN A 207 -8.84 -10.12 -7.18
CA GLN A 207 -7.86 -10.84 -8.01
C GLN A 207 -6.82 -11.52 -7.13
N PRO A 208 -6.71 -12.86 -7.15
CA PRO A 208 -5.68 -13.57 -6.41
C PRO A 208 -4.31 -13.32 -7.04
N LEU A 209 -3.32 -12.99 -6.23
CA LEU A 209 -1.92 -12.83 -6.64
C LEU A 209 -1.09 -14.06 -6.28
N ALA A 210 -1.36 -14.66 -5.13
CA ALA A 210 -0.70 -15.89 -4.68
C ALA A 210 -1.69 -16.79 -3.92
N LYS A 211 -1.37 -18.08 -3.91
CA LYS A 211 -2.16 -19.13 -3.25
C LYS A 211 -1.28 -20.03 -2.42
N SER A 212 -1.90 -20.68 -1.43
CA SER A 212 -1.32 -21.81 -0.70
C SER A 212 -2.32 -22.93 -0.55
N LYS A 213 -1.82 -24.16 -0.41
CA LYS A 213 -2.63 -25.36 -0.28
C LYS A 213 -2.96 -25.61 1.19
N SER A 214 -4.23 -25.76 1.50
CA SER A 214 -4.69 -26.16 2.82
C SER A 214 -4.25 -27.59 3.14
N GLU A 215 -3.63 -27.77 4.29
CA GLU A 215 -3.26 -29.10 4.80
C GLU A 215 -4.49 -29.88 5.28
N ARG A 216 -5.57 -29.20 5.69
CA ARG A 216 -6.80 -29.83 6.16
C ARG A 216 -7.67 -30.39 5.04
N ASN A 217 -7.80 -29.65 3.93
CA ASN A 217 -8.76 -30.02 2.87
C ASN A 217 -8.13 -30.22 1.49
N GLY A 218 -6.84 -30.02 1.34
CA GLY A 218 -6.09 -30.17 0.10
C GLY A 218 -6.37 -29.13 -0.99
N LYS A 219 -7.25 -28.14 -0.72
CA LYS A 219 -7.62 -27.10 -1.70
C LYS A 219 -6.65 -25.92 -1.65
N GLU A 220 -6.45 -25.27 -2.79
CA GLU A 220 -5.73 -24.00 -2.87
C GLU A 220 -6.66 -22.84 -2.47
N HIS A 221 -6.14 -21.94 -1.62
CA HIS A 221 -6.81 -20.71 -1.23
C HIS A 221 -5.95 -19.51 -1.57
N ALA A 222 -6.59 -18.40 -1.98
CA ALA A 222 -5.90 -17.14 -2.16
C ALA A 222 -5.35 -16.68 -0.80
N VAL A 223 -4.05 -16.39 -0.74
CA VAL A 223 -3.37 -15.91 0.47
C VAL A 223 -2.81 -14.51 0.31
N VAL A 224 -2.71 -14.04 -0.93
CA VAL A 224 -2.39 -12.66 -1.31
C VAL A 224 -3.31 -12.28 -2.46
N TRP A 225 -3.96 -11.13 -2.36
CA TRP A 225 -4.89 -10.66 -3.40
C TRP A 225 -4.97 -9.14 -3.44
N THR A 226 -5.55 -8.63 -4.53
CA THR A 226 -6.03 -7.25 -4.65
C THR A 226 -7.54 -7.25 -4.83
N ASN A 227 -8.18 -6.13 -4.50
CA ASN A 227 -9.60 -5.92 -4.72
C ASN A 227 -9.86 -4.47 -5.11
N GLN A 228 -10.90 -4.24 -5.93
CA GLN A 228 -11.45 -2.93 -6.18
C GLN A 228 -12.77 -2.79 -5.42
N TYR A 229 -12.88 -1.81 -4.52
CA TYR A 229 -14.08 -1.56 -3.75
C TYR A 229 -14.54 -0.10 -3.91
N GLY A 230 -15.55 0.12 -4.76
CA GLY A 230 -15.87 1.46 -5.21
C GLY A 230 -14.65 2.10 -5.88
N GLU A 231 -14.24 3.26 -5.39
CA GLU A 231 -13.06 3.98 -5.90
C GLU A 231 -11.74 3.53 -5.25
N ALA A 232 -11.79 2.69 -4.20
CA ALA A 232 -10.59 2.30 -3.46
C ALA A 232 -9.93 1.04 -4.00
N LYS A 233 -8.60 1.06 -4.05
CA LYS A 233 -7.77 -0.14 -4.20
C LYS A 233 -7.52 -0.75 -2.83
N ILE A 234 -7.67 -2.07 -2.74
CA ILE A 234 -7.45 -2.86 -1.53
C ILE A 234 -6.36 -3.91 -1.82
N PHE A 235 -5.43 -4.05 -0.92
CA PHE A 235 -4.45 -5.14 -0.91
C PHE A 235 -4.67 -5.99 0.34
N GLY A 236 -4.68 -7.31 0.20
CA GLY A 236 -4.93 -8.22 1.31
C GLY A 236 -4.00 -9.41 1.36
N THR A 237 -3.72 -9.89 2.60
CA THR A 237 -3.03 -11.14 2.86
C THR A 237 -3.64 -11.88 4.03
N THR A 238 -3.73 -13.23 3.92
CA THR A 238 -4.21 -14.09 5.01
C THR A 238 -3.15 -14.30 6.09
N TYR A 239 -1.87 -14.05 5.79
CA TYR A 239 -0.78 -14.25 6.73
C TYR A 239 -0.61 -13.05 7.66
N GLY A 240 -0.11 -13.32 8.88
CA GLY A 240 0.06 -12.31 9.93
C GLY A 240 -0.40 -12.79 11.31
N HIS A 241 -0.46 -14.13 11.54
CA HIS A 241 -0.80 -14.67 12.85
C HIS A 241 0.34 -14.50 13.85
N SER A 242 1.53 -14.93 13.49
CA SER A 242 2.66 -14.96 14.41
C SER A 242 3.54 -13.70 14.32
N ASP A 243 4.20 -13.37 15.42
CA ASP A 243 5.20 -12.31 15.46
C ASP A 243 6.32 -12.58 14.45
N ALA A 244 6.71 -13.85 14.28
CA ALA A 244 7.73 -14.26 13.30
C ALA A 244 7.34 -13.94 11.85
N THR A 245 6.05 -13.88 11.52
CA THR A 245 5.59 -13.46 10.17
C THR A 245 5.83 -11.96 9.99
N PHE A 246 5.63 -11.15 11.01
CA PHE A 246 5.93 -9.72 10.94
C PHE A 246 7.42 -9.41 10.89
N ASP A 247 8.28 -10.34 11.34
CA ASP A 247 9.74 -10.24 11.22
C ASP A 247 10.27 -10.75 9.88
N ASP A 248 9.48 -11.51 9.12
CA ASP A 248 9.89 -12.08 7.84
C ASP A 248 10.10 -10.99 6.79
N PRO A 249 11.30 -10.87 6.20
CA PRO A 249 11.60 -9.79 5.25
C PRO A 249 10.78 -9.87 3.96
N VAL A 250 10.33 -11.06 3.54
CA VAL A 250 9.47 -11.23 2.37
C VAL A 250 8.08 -10.69 2.67
N PHE A 251 7.55 -11.00 3.85
CA PHE A 251 6.26 -10.46 4.31
C PHE A 251 6.33 -8.93 4.44
N GLN A 252 7.35 -8.38 5.12
CA GLN A 252 7.52 -6.94 5.29
C GLN A 252 7.57 -6.21 3.95
N LYS A 253 8.37 -6.72 3.00
CA LYS A 253 8.48 -6.15 1.66
C LYS A 253 7.17 -6.23 0.89
N MET A 254 6.44 -7.35 0.99
CA MET A 254 5.14 -7.52 0.36
C MET A 254 4.12 -6.50 0.89
N ILE A 255 4.07 -6.28 2.21
CA ILE A 255 3.19 -5.27 2.82
C ILE A 255 3.57 -3.87 2.36
N ALA A 256 4.86 -3.52 2.38
CA ALA A 256 5.33 -2.21 1.91
C ALA A 256 4.95 -1.96 0.44
N ARG A 257 5.13 -2.96 -0.43
CA ARG A 257 4.75 -2.85 -1.85
C ARG A 257 3.24 -2.79 -2.03
N GLY A 258 2.47 -3.53 -1.22
CA GLY A 258 1.02 -3.45 -1.18
C GLY A 258 0.53 -2.05 -0.82
N LEU A 259 1.11 -1.44 0.23
CA LEU A 259 0.81 -0.08 0.67
C LEU A 259 1.14 0.95 -0.42
N LEU A 260 2.31 0.83 -1.06
CA LEU A 260 2.70 1.69 -2.18
C LEU A 260 1.78 1.51 -3.39
N TRP A 261 1.33 0.28 -3.67
CA TRP A 261 0.45 -0.02 -4.80
C TRP A 261 -0.94 0.59 -4.61
N VAL A 262 -1.56 0.43 -3.43
CA VAL A 262 -2.90 0.96 -3.17
C VAL A 262 -2.92 2.49 -3.19
N THR A 263 -1.81 3.14 -2.79
CA THR A 263 -1.66 4.61 -2.81
C THR A 263 -1.19 5.16 -4.16
N GLY A 264 -0.97 4.29 -5.17
CA GLY A 264 -0.46 4.71 -6.48
C GLY A 264 0.99 5.21 -6.48
N LYS A 265 1.76 4.90 -5.43
CA LYS A 265 3.15 5.34 -5.25
C LYS A 265 4.19 4.22 -5.51
N LEU A 266 3.74 3.02 -5.89
CA LEU A 266 4.65 1.94 -6.26
C LEU A 266 5.30 2.25 -7.60
N LYS A 267 6.62 2.45 -7.57
CA LYS A 267 7.45 2.57 -8.80
C LYS A 267 7.85 1.16 -9.26
N ASP A 268 7.91 0.95 -10.56
CA ASP A 268 8.31 -0.31 -11.21
C ASP A 268 9.76 -0.71 -10.92
#